data_9c85cdf5e8d83afbcc07b0630543174a
#
_entry.id   9c85cdf5e8d83afbcc07b0630543174a
#
_cell.length_a   1.000
_cell.length_b   1.000
_cell.length_c   1.000
_cell.angle_alpha   90.00
_cell.angle_beta   90.00
_cell.angle_gamma   90.00
#
_symmetry.space_group_name_H-M   'P 1'
#
loop_
_entity.id
_entity.type
_entity.pdbx_description
1 polymer ?
#
loop_
_entity_poly.entity_id
_entity_poly.type
_entity_poly.pdbx_seq_one_letter_code
_entity_poly.pdbx_strand_id
1 'polypeptide(L)'
;MKILVIEDEPRAADYLRQGLMESGYAVEVAHNGTDGLHAAVHGDHGLVILDIMLPGIDGFTVLSALRTTRQVPVLMLTARGNTDDKVRGFDLGADDYLLKPFQFPELLARVRALLKRGQPAQKDPVVRAADLEIDPVRHRATRAGQRIDLSAKEFALLTLLVQRAGEVLSRTQIASLVWDIHFDSDTNVVEVAIRRLRAKIDDPFDDKLIHTMRGVGYVLERRTEP
;
A
#
# COMPACT_ATOMS: atom_id res chain seq x y z
N MET A 1 2.37 -4.05 14.63
CA MET A 1 0.93 -3.97 14.37
C MET A 1 0.31 -5.31 14.69
N LYS A 2 -0.84 -5.37 15.38
CA LYS A 2 -1.45 -6.60 15.88
C LYS A 2 -2.61 -7.02 14.96
N ILE A 3 -2.66 -8.30 14.59
CA ILE A 3 -3.69 -8.91 13.74
C ILE A 3 -4.43 -9.95 14.58
N LEU A 4 -5.77 -9.95 14.52
CA LEU A 4 -6.59 -11.01 15.08
C LEU A 4 -6.95 -12.00 13.97
N VAL A 5 -6.74 -13.28 14.22
CA VAL A 5 -7.17 -14.40 13.36
C VAL A 5 -8.28 -15.14 14.07
N ILE A 6 -9.44 -15.27 13.44
CA ILE A 6 -10.60 -16.03 13.96
C ILE A 6 -10.83 -17.21 13.02
N GLU A 7 -10.37 -18.38 13.43
CA GLU A 7 -10.32 -19.59 12.62
C GLU A 7 -10.45 -20.81 13.54
N ASP A 8 -11.42 -21.67 13.31
CA ASP A 8 -11.70 -22.81 14.19
C ASP A 8 -10.79 -24.01 13.92
N GLU A 9 -10.27 -24.15 12.70
CA GLU A 9 -9.34 -25.24 12.38
C GLU A 9 -7.93 -24.92 12.91
N PRO A 10 -7.38 -25.72 13.88
CA PRO A 10 -6.10 -25.39 14.52
C PRO A 10 -4.94 -25.32 13.54
N ARG A 11 -4.92 -26.21 12.52
CA ARG A 11 -3.84 -26.24 11.51
C ARG A 11 -3.86 -24.99 10.62
N ALA A 12 -5.05 -24.53 10.22
CA ALA A 12 -5.20 -23.31 9.42
C ALA A 12 -4.83 -22.08 10.25
N ALA A 13 -5.28 -22.02 11.50
CA ALA A 13 -4.93 -20.95 12.43
C ALA A 13 -3.42 -20.87 12.68
N ASP A 14 -2.74 -22.01 12.92
CA ASP A 14 -1.30 -22.06 13.11
C ASP A 14 -0.53 -21.66 11.86
N TYR A 15 -0.96 -22.09 10.67
CA TYR A 15 -0.37 -21.69 9.39
C TYR A 15 -0.44 -20.17 9.20
N LEU A 16 -1.61 -19.56 9.44
CA LEU A 16 -1.81 -18.13 9.37
C LEU A 16 -0.95 -17.38 10.39
N ARG A 17 -0.99 -17.85 11.66
CA ARG A 17 -0.21 -17.26 12.73
C ARG A 17 1.27 -17.25 12.42
N GLN A 18 1.83 -18.39 12.03
CA GLN A 18 3.26 -18.52 11.75
C GLN A 18 3.67 -17.60 10.59
N GLY A 19 2.99 -17.65 9.44
CA GLY A 19 3.35 -16.84 8.28
C GLY A 19 3.23 -15.34 8.55
N LEU A 20 2.22 -14.90 9.29
CA LEU A 20 2.07 -13.50 9.67
C LEU A 20 3.14 -13.05 10.67
N MET A 21 3.51 -13.90 11.66
CA MET A 21 4.59 -13.59 12.60
C MET A 21 5.95 -13.50 11.89
N GLU A 22 6.25 -14.41 10.96
CA GLU A 22 7.45 -14.35 10.11
C GLU A 22 7.48 -13.08 9.23
N SER A 23 6.30 -12.54 8.91
CA SER A 23 6.15 -11.27 8.18
C SER A 23 6.20 -10.02 9.07
N GLY A 24 6.49 -10.18 10.38
CA GLY A 24 6.71 -9.08 11.33
C GLY A 24 5.44 -8.55 12.01
N TYR A 25 4.32 -9.28 11.98
CA TYR A 25 3.10 -8.93 12.69
C TYR A 25 3.00 -9.62 14.06
N ALA A 26 2.41 -8.95 15.04
CA ALA A 26 1.94 -9.62 16.25
C ALA A 26 0.57 -10.26 15.95
N VAL A 27 0.36 -11.51 16.33
CA VAL A 27 -0.86 -12.26 15.99
C VAL A 27 -1.53 -12.80 17.24
N GLU A 28 -2.81 -12.55 17.37
CA GLU A 28 -3.71 -13.19 18.33
C GLU A 28 -4.66 -14.13 17.56
N VAL A 29 -4.96 -15.28 18.15
CA VAL A 29 -5.84 -16.29 17.54
C VAL A 29 -7.02 -16.57 18.44
N ALA A 30 -8.22 -16.62 17.86
CA ALA A 30 -9.43 -17.11 18.47
C ALA A 30 -9.99 -18.28 17.65
N HIS A 31 -10.44 -19.34 18.31
CA HIS A 31 -10.88 -20.59 17.66
C HIS A 31 -12.40 -20.72 17.54
N ASN A 32 -13.16 -19.69 17.85
CA ASN A 32 -14.60 -19.62 17.66
C ASN A 32 -15.08 -18.18 17.53
N GLY A 33 -16.30 -18.01 17.01
CA GLY A 33 -16.85 -16.69 16.75
C GLY A 33 -17.08 -15.85 18.01
N THR A 34 -17.47 -16.46 19.14
CA THR A 34 -17.76 -15.73 20.39
C THR A 34 -16.50 -15.10 20.98
N ASP A 35 -15.44 -15.88 21.15
CA ASP A 35 -14.16 -15.40 21.67
C ASP A 35 -13.52 -14.43 20.68
N GLY A 36 -13.65 -14.70 19.37
CA GLY A 36 -13.18 -13.83 18.31
C GLY A 36 -13.86 -12.47 18.33
N LEU A 37 -15.19 -12.42 18.48
CA LEU A 37 -15.91 -11.17 18.59
C LEU A 37 -15.49 -10.39 19.85
N HIS A 38 -15.38 -11.08 20.98
CA HIS A 38 -14.93 -10.44 22.23
C HIS A 38 -13.54 -9.82 22.06
N ALA A 39 -12.58 -10.57 21.48
CA ALA A 39 -11.25 -10.07 21.21
C ALA A 39 -11.24 -8.90 20.21
N ALA A 40 -12.04 -8.98 19.14
CA ALA A 40 -12.14 -7.92 18.13
C ALA A 40 -12.71 -6.60 18.68
N VAL A 41 -13.67 -6.68 19.60
CA VAL A 41 -14.31 -5.50 20.22
C VAL A 41 -13.39 -4.84 21.23
N HIS A 42 -12.73 -5.60 22.09
CA HIS A 42 -11.99 -5.09 23.24
C HIS A 42 -10.48 -4.96 23.00
N GLY A 43 -9.93 -5.67 21.99
CA GLY A 43 -8.52 -5.64 21.66
C GLY A 43 -8.12 -4.44 20.78
N ASP A 44 -6.81 -4.18 20.73
CA ASP A 44 -6.20 -3.16 19.85
C ASP A 44 -5.62 -3.82 18.60
N HIS A 45 -6.52 -4.33 17.73
CA HIS A 45 -6.16 -4.98 16.48
C HIS A 45 -6.28 -3.98 15.32
N GLY A 46 -5.26 -3.98 14.46
CA GLY A 46 -5.27 -3.18 13.23
C GLY A 46 -5.96 -3.87 12.06
N LEU A 47 -6.19 -5.19 12.17
CA LEU A 47 -6.87 -6.01 11.17
C LEU A 47 -7.47 -7.24 11.84
N VAL A 48 -8.62 -7.70 11.34
CA VAL A 48 -9.22 -9.00 11.67
C VAL A 48 -9.23 -9.88 10.42
N ILE A 49 -8.72 -11.09 10.52
CA ILE A 49 -8.88 -12.15 9.52
C ILE A 49 -9.95 -13.09 10.09
N LEU A 50 -11.03 -13.31 9.36
CA LEU A 50 -12.24 -13.93 9.88
C LEU A 50 -12.74 -15.04 8.96
N ASP A 51 -12.77 -16.28 9.45
CA ASP A 51 -13.44 -17.35 8.72
C ASP A 51 -14.97 -17.16 8.80
N ILE A 52 -15.64 -17.48 7.70
CA ILE A 52 -17.10 -17.52 7.65
C ILE A 52 -17.67 -18.72 8.40
N MET A 53 -16.98 -19.86 8.30
CA MET A 53 -17.49 -21.16 8.78
C MET A 53 -17.03 -21.45 10.22
N LEU A 54 -17.48 -20.65 11.19
CA LEU A 54 -17.13 -20.81 12.59
C LEU A 54 -18.21 -21.57 13.38
N PRO A 55 -17.82 -22.35 14.40
CA PRO A 55 -18.78 -22.96 15.30
C PRO A 55 -19.45 -21.93 16.23
N GLY A 56 -20.71 -22.16 16.55
CA GLY A 56 -21.52 -21.28 17.38
C GLY A 56 -22.09 -20.11 16.59
N ILE A 57 -21.42 -18.96 16.61
CA ILE A 57 -21.80 -17.81 15.78
C ILE A 57 -20.89 -17.75 14.54
N ASP A 58 -21.52 -17.67 13.36
CA ASP A 58 -20.81 -17.63 12.09
C ASP A 58 -20.08 -16.30 11.86
N GLY A 59 -19.15 -16.29 10.87
CA GLY A 59 -18.34 -15.11 10.58
C GLY A 59 -19.17 -13.90 10.12
N PHE A 60 -20.33 -14.08 9.49
CA PHE A 60 -21.21 -12.97 9.13
C PHE A 60 -21.86 -12.34 10.36
N THR A 61 -22.26 -13.15 11.32
CA THR A 61 -22.80 -12.69 12.61
C THR A 61 -21.72 -11.94 13.40
N VAL A 62 -20.47 -12.46 13.43
CA VAL A 62 -19.34 -11.77 14.04
C VAL A 62 -19.10 -10.44 13.38
N LEU A 63 -19.06 -10.37 12.04
CA LEU A 63 -18.84 -9.14 11.28
C LEU A 63 -19.92 -8.10 11.57
N SER A 64 -21.19 -8.51 11.48
CA SER A 64 -22.33 -7.63 11.73
C SER A 64 -22.28 -7.03 13.14
N ALA A 65 -22.04 -7.85 14.17
CA ALA A 65 -21.89 -7.40 15.54
C ALA A 65 -20.69 -6.47 15.73
N LEU A 66 -19.54 -6.79 15.13
CA LEU A 66 -18.35 -5.96 15.18
C LEU A 66 -18.60 -4.56 14.60
N ARG A 67 -19.31 -4.47 13.49
CA ARG A 67 -19.59 -3.19 12.79
C ARG A 67 -20.49 -2.25 13.61
N THR A 68 -21.20 -2.73 14.61
CA THR A 68 -21.95 -1.85 15.51
C THR A 68 -21.07 -1.03 16.44
N THR A 69 -19.81 -1.47 16.66
CA THR A 69 -18.90 -0.87 17.64
C THR A 69 -17.55 -0.45 17.09
N ARG A 70 -17.04 -1.13 16.05
CA ARG A 70 -15.67 -0.95 15.54
C ARG A 70 -15.63 -0.95 14.02
N GLN A 71 -14.75 -0.12 13.48
CA GLN A 71 -14.45 -0.01 12.04
C GLN A 71 -13.06 -0.57 11.68
N VAL A 72 -12.57 -1.56 12.43
CA VAL A 72 -11.33 -2.24 12.11
C VAL A 72 -11.46 -2.98 10.77
N PRO A 73 -10.47 -2.93 9.87
CA PRO A 73 -10.50 -3.68 8.63
C PRO A 73 -10.70 -5.19 8.86
N VAL A 74 -11.56 -5.81 8.04
CA VAL A 74 -11.88 -7.24 8.10
C VAL A 74 -11.63 -7.91 6.76
N LEU A 75 -10.75 -8.92 6.74
CA LEU A 75 -10.54 -9.85 5.64
C LEU A 75 -11.30 -11.14 5.93
N MET A 76 -12.33 -11.41 5.12
CA MET A 76 -13.11 -12.65 5.25
C MET A 76 -12.42 -13.82 4.53
N LEU A 77 -12.29 -14.96 5.19
CA LEU A 77 -11.88 -16.23 4.56
C LEU A 77 -13.13 -17.05 4.23
N THR A 78 -13.22 -17.57 3.01
CA THR A 78 -14.40 -18.33 2.57
C THR A 78 -14.00 -19.58 1.79
N ALA A 79 -14.61 -20.71 2.10
CA ALA A 79 -14.49 -21.95 1.33
C ALA A 79 -15.41 -21.98 0.09
N ARG A 80 -16.40 -21.07 0.01
CA ARG A 80 -17.42 -21.04 -1.03
C ARG A 80 -17.18 -19.84 -1.96
N GLY A 81 -16.94 -20.14 -3.25
CA GLY A 81 -16.91 -19.15 -4.32
C GLY A 81 -18.29 -18.60 -4.69
N ASN A 82 -19.29 -18.72 -3.80
CA ASN A 82 -20.65 -18.28 -4.08
C ASN A 82 -20.70 -16.75 -4.10
N THR A 83 -21.17 -16.19 -5.21
CA THR A 83 -21.25 -14.74 -5.43
C THR A 83 -22.16 -14.09 -4.36
N ASP A 84 -23.20 -14.82 -3.94
CA ASP A 84 -24.16 -14.32 -2.95
C ASP A 84 -23.54 -14.11 -1.56
N ASP A 85 -22.63 -15.00 -1.13
CA ASP A 85 -21.92 -14.87 0.14
C ASP A 85 -20.96 -13.65 0.12
N LYS A 86 -20.32 -13.40 -1.03
CA LYS A 86 -19.45 -12.22 -1.17
C LYS A 86 -20.26 -10.92 -1.15
N VAL A 87 -21.37 -10.86 -1.88
CA VAL A 87 -22.27 -9.69 -1.89
C VAL A 87 -22.78 -9.42 -0.49
N ARG A 88 -23.33 -10.45 0.17
CA ARG A 88 -23.83 -10.36 1.55
C ARG A 88 -22.78 -9.81 2.51
N GLY A 89 -21.56 -10.27 2.40
CA GLY A 89 -20.54 -9.83 3.34
C GLY A 89 -20.02 -8.41 3.05
N PHE A 90 -19.95 -7.97 1.80
CA PHE A 90 -19.69 -6.56 1.49
C PHE A 90 -20.79 -5.66 2.02
N ASP A 91 -22.05 -6.07 1.89
CA ASP A 91 -23.21 -5.35 2.46
C ASP A 91 -23.13 -5.27 3.98
N LEU A 92 -22.57 -6.28 4.65
CA LEU A 92 -22.31 -6.31 6.09
C LEU A 92 -21.05 -5.54 6.50
N GLY A 93 -20.28 -5.01 5.54
CA GLY A 93 -19.12 -4.17 5.81
C GLY A 93 -17.78 -4.91 5.88
N ALA A 94 -17.63 -6.07 5.20
CA ALA A 94 -16.30 -6.64 4.98
C ALA A 94 -15.49 -5.76 4.04
N ASP A 95 -14.17 -5.68 4.28
CA ASP A 95 -13.28 -4.84 3.49
C ASP A 95 -12.62 -5.59 2.32
N ASP A 96 -12.45 -6.93 2.44
CA ASP A 96 -11.96 -7.80 1.38
C ASP A 96 -12.31 -9.27 1.66
N TYR A 97 -12.13 -10.13 0.64
CA TYR A 97 -12.40 -11.57 0.66
C TYR A 97 -11.24 -12.35 0.09
N LEU A 98 -10.98 -13.52 0.68
CA LEU A 98 -10.01 -14.48 0.18
C LEU A 98 -10.62 -15.88 0.17
N LEU A 99 -10.58 -16.53 -1.02
CA LEU A 99 -11.15 -17.87 -1.22
C LEU A 99 -10.16 -18.93 -0.76
N LYS A 100 -10.61 -19.88 0.05
CA LYS A 100 -9.87 -21.11 0.39
C LYS A 100 -10.02 -22.16 -0.72
N PRO A 101 -8.94 -22.87 -1.13
CA PRO A 101 -7.57 -22.73 -0.65
C PRO A 101 -6.84 -21.54 -1.29
N PHE A 102 -6.03 -20.83 -0.52
CA PHE A 102 -5.24 -19.68 -0.96
C PHE A 102 -3.73 -19.91 -0.75
N GLN A 103 -2.92 -19.12 -1.46
CA GLN A 103 -1.48 -19.06 -1.24
C GLN A 103 -1.17 -17.95 -0.22
N PHE A 104 -0.24 -18.21 0.71
CA PHE A 104 0.12 -17.23 1.74
C PHE A 104 0.57 -15.86 1.18
N PRO A 105 1.33 -15.77 0.08
CA PRO A 105 1.67 -14.49 -0.54
C PRO A 105 0.45 -13.66 -0.95
N GLU A 106 -0.65 -14.29 -1.40
CA GLU A 106 -1.89 -13.59 -1.74
C GLU A 106 -2.56 -13.02 -0.49
N LEU A 107 -2.67 -13.81 0.58
CA LEU A 107 -3.18 -13.35 1.86
C LEU A 107 -2.36 -12.15 2.37
N LEU A 108 -1.04 -12.26 2.35
CA LEU A 108 -0.14 -11.21 2.83
C LEU A 108 -0.27 -9.91 2.02
N ALA A 109 -0.47 -10.00 0.71
CA ALA A 109 -0.70 -8.82 -0.15
C ALA A 109 -2.00 -8.09 0.24
N ARG A 110 -3.10 -8.84 0.50
CA ARG A 110 -4.39 -8.29 0.96
C ARG A 110 -4.29 -7.69 2.36
N VAL A 111 -3.63 -8.37 3.29
CA VAL A 111 -3.35 -7.87 4.64
C VAL A 111 -2.64 -6.52 4.58
N ARG A 112 -1.58 -6.40 3.78
CA ARG A 112 -0.85 -5.13 3.60
C ARG A 112 -1.73 -4.03 3.02
N ALA A 113 -2.57 -4.35 2.04
CA ALA A 113 -3.49 -3.39 1.43
C ALA A 113 -4.54 -2.88 2.43
N LEU A 114 -5.11 -3.78 3.24
CA LEU A 114 -6.11 -3.44 4.24
C LEU A 114 -5.51 -2.63 5.41
N LEU A 115 -4.34 -3.01 5.90
CA LEU A 115 -3.64 -2.28 6.95
C LEU A 115 -3.27 -0.86 6.52
N LYS A 116 -2.98 -0.66 5.24
CA LYS A 116 -2.75 0.67 4.67
C LYS A 116 -4.03 1.51 4.63
N ARG A 117 -5.21 0.88 4.41
CA ARG A 117 -6.52 1.56 4.43
C ARG A 117 -7.00 1.86 5.86
N GLY A 118 -6.74 0.97 6.82
CA GLY A 118 -7.19 1.09 8.21
C GLY A 118 -6.36 2.05 9.07
N GLN A 119 -5.25 2.56 8.59
CA GLN A 119 -4.63 3.72 9.22
C GLN A 119 -5.57 4.92 9.00
N PRO A 120 -5.93 5.70 10.05
CA PRO A 120 -6.65 6.96 9.87
C PRO A 120 -5.87 7.69 8.79
N ALA A 121 -6.55 8.10 7.71
CA ALA A 121 -5.93 8.67 6.54
C ALA A 121 -4.80 9.60 6.98
N GLN A 122 -3.57 9.09 7.01
CA GLN A 122 -2.42 9.96 6.89
C GLN A 122 -2.79 10.74 5.64
N LYS A 123 -3.08 12.02 5.82
CA LYS A 123 -3.34 13.00 4.76
C LYS A 123 -2.62 12.48 3.55
N ASP A 124 -3.36 12.04 2.54
CA ASP A 124 -2.88 11.33 1.33
C ASP A 124 -1.39 11.55 1.19
N PRO A 125 -0.54 10.53 1.09
CA PRO A 125 0.89 10.70 1.23
C PRO A 125 1.40 11.62 0.13
N VAL A 126 1.08 12.90 0.27
CA VAL A 126 1.64 13.96 -0.55
C VAL A 126 3.11 13.96 -0.20
N VAL A 127 3.87 13.33 -1.08
CA VAL A 127 5.33 13.34 -0.95
C VAL A 127 5.79 14.74 -1.32
N ARG A 128 6.57 15.35 -0.43
CA ARG A 128 7.05 16.72 -0.63
C ARG A 128 8.55 16.77 -0.71
N ALA A 129 9.05 17.54 -1.66
CA ALA A 129 10.45 17.92 -1.73
C ALA A 129 10.54 19.39 -2.19
N ALA A 130 11.09 20.24 -1.34
CA ALA A 130 11.07 21.70 -1.52
C ALA A 130 9.63 22.22 -1.71
N ASP A 131 9.33 22.85 -2.85
CA ASP A 131 8.01 23.36 -3.24
C ASP A 131 7.21 22.40 -4.15
N LEU A 132 7.74 21.19 -4.39
CA LEU A 132 7.03 20.11 -5.08
C LEU A 132 6.15 19.32 -4.11
N GLU A 133 4.92 19.07 -4.55
CA GLU A 133 3.98 18.16 -3.88
C GLU A 133 3.48 17.13 -4.88
N ILE A 134 3.53 15.85 -4.52
CA ILE A 134 3.05 14.73 -5.32
C ILE A 134 2.01 13.96 -4.53
N ASP A 135 0.84 13.81 -5.10
CA ASP A 135 -0.22 12.93 -4.64
C ASP A 135 -0.24 11.67 -5.52
N PRO A 136 0.36 10.55 -5.07
CA PRO A 136 0.44 9.32 -5.86
C PRO A 136 -0.93 8.66 -6.06
N VAL A 137 -1.87 8.90 -5.14
CA VAL A 137 -3.22 8.30 -5.20
C VAL A 137 -4.07 8.98 -6.27
N ARG A 138 -4.00 10.32 -6.34
CA ARG A 138 -4.75 11.12 -7.32
C ARG A 138 -3.99 11.37 -8.61
N HIS A 139 -2.76 10.83 -8.76
CA HIS A 139 -1.86 11.10 -9.87
C HIS A 139 -1.73 12.62 -10.16
N ARG A 140 -1.53 13.40 -9.11
CA ARG A 140 -1.42 14.85 -9.19
C ARG A 140 -0.04 15.31 -8.71
N ALA A 141 0.56 16.21 -9.47
CA ALA A 141 1.77 16.92 -9.08
C ALA A 141 1.50 18.42 -9.09
N THR A 142 2.04 19.13 -8.09
CA THR A 142 2.03 20.59 -8.03
C THR A 142 3.41 21.10 -7.67
N ARG A 143 3.78 22.28 -8.17
CA ARG A 143 4.99 23.00 -7.77
C ARG A 143 4.65 24.45 -7.48
N ALA A 144 5.06 24.96 -6.34
CA ALA A 144 4.67 26.28 -5.84
C ALA A 144 3.14 26.54 -5.93
N GLY A 145 2.33 25.49 -5.65
CA GLY A 145 0.87 25.54 -5.74
C GLY A 145 0.29 25.43 -7.17
N GLN A 146 1.11 25.45 -8.22
CA GLN A 146 0.68 25.32 -9.61
C GLN A 146 0.64 23.83 -10.02
N ARG A 147 -0.47 23.42 -10.66
CA ARG A 147 -0.62 22.06 -11.18
C ARG A 147 0.32 21.83 -12.35
N ILE A 148 0.96 20.67 -12.37
CA ILE A 148 1.85 20.24 -13.45
C ILE A 148 1.21 19.04 -14.16
N ASP A 149 1.02 19.13 -15.47
CA ASP A 149 0.50 18.04 -16.28
C ASP A 149 1.64 17.13 -16.75
N LEU A 150 1.64 15.92 -16.20
CA LEU A 150 2.65 14.90 -16.46
C LEU A 150 2.01 13.68 -17.13
N SER A 151 2.74 13.09 -18.09
CA SER A 151 2.41 11.74 -18.56
C SER A 151 2.66 10.70 -17.46
N ALA A 152 2.11 9.48 -17.60
CA ALA A 152 2.27 8.42 -16.61
C ALA A 152 3.75 8.11 -16.29
N LYS A 153 4.63 8.11 -17.30
CA LYS A 153 6.07 7.86 -17.10
C LYS A 153 6.81 9.04 -16.48
N GLU A 154 6.45 10.28 -16.84
CA GLU A 154 6.99 11.48 -16.18
C GLU A 154 6.55 11.56 -14.73
N PHE A 155 5.31 11.18 -14.41
CA PHE A 155 4.80 11.13 -13.06
C PHE A 155 5.52 10.06 -12.22
N ALA A 156 5.73 8.85 -12.78
CA ALA A 156 6.49 7.80 -12.12
C ALA A 156 7.95 8.22 -11.85
N LEU A 157 8.60 8.85 -12.82
CA LEU A 157 9.95 9.37 -12.68
C LEU A 157 10.03 10.45 -11.60
N LEU A 158 9.11 11.42 -11.63
CA LEU A 158 9.07 12.48 -10.61
C LEU A 158 8.82 11.91 -9.22
N THR A 159 7.87 10.97 -9.09
CA THR A 159 7.57 10.31 -7.82
C THR A 159 8.79 9.59 -7.25
N LEU A 160 9.54 8.86 -8.10
CA LEU A 160 10.78 8.20 -7.71
C LEU A 160 11.81 9.21 -7.18
N LEU A 161 12.04 10.30 -7.93
CA LEU A 161 13.01 11.32 -7.56
C LEU A 161 12.66 12.04 -6.26
N VAL A 162 11.36 12.34 -6.03
CA VAL A 162 10.89 13.00 -4.80
C VAL A 162 10.97 12.06 -3.60
N GLN A 163 10.62 10.78 -3.77
CA GLN A 163 10.76 9.78 -2.70
C GLN A 163 12.22 9.54 -2.28
N ARG A 164 13.15 9.77 -3.19
CA ARG A 164 14.60 9.65 -3.00
C ARG A 164 15.31 11.00 -3.03
N ALA A 165 14.62 12.07 -2.56
CA ALA A 165 15.19 13.41 -2.55
C ALA A 165 16.51 13.44 -1.76
N GLY A 166 17.55 14.07 -2.34
CA GLY A 166 18.91 14.11 -1.80
C GLY A 166 19.78 12.88 -2.14
N GLU A 167 19.21 11.82 -2.72
CA GLU A 167 19.93 10.62 -3.14
C GLU A 167 20.27 10.70 -4.64
N VAL A 168 21.52 10.39 -5.00
CA VAL A 168 21.94 10.32 -6.40
C VAL A 168 21.53 8.97 -6.97
N LEU A 169 20.63 8.98 -7.96
CA LEU A 169 20.19 7.78 -8.66
C LEU A 169 20.93 7.64 -9.99
N SER A 170 21.53 6.47 -10.23
CA SER A 170 22.18 6.18 -11.52
C SER A 170 21.14 6.04 -12.64
N ARG A 171 21.61 6.21 -13.90
CA ARG A 171 20.75 6.01 -15.08
C ARG A 171 20.14 4.61 -15.11
N THR A 172 20.95 3.60 -14.81
CA THR A 172 20.51 2.20 -14.77
C THR A 172 19.44 1.95 -13.70
N GLN A 173 19.61 2.51 -12.49
CA GLN A 173 18.60 2.43 -11.45
C GLN A 173 17.29 3.08 -11.88
N ILE A 174 17.35 4.28 -12.47
CA ILE A 174 16.15 4.99 -12.94
C ILE A 174 15.46 4.21 -14.07
N ALA A 175 16.22 3.67 -15.04
CA ALA A 175 15.69 2.87 -16.15
C ALA A 175 15.00 1.61 -15.64
N SER A 176 15.61 0.88 -14.70
CA SER A 176 15.03 -0.31 -14.08
C SER A 176 13.75 0.01 -13.31
N LEU A 177 13.76 1.04 -12.45
CA LEU A 177 12.63 1.34 -11.55
C LEU A 177 11.42 1.99 -12.25
N VAL A 178 11.63 2.69 -13.37
CA VAL A 178 10.55 3.42 -14.08
C VAL A 178 10.09 2.70 -15.34
N TRP A 179 10.99 2.01 -16.05
CA TRP A 179 10.68 1.35 -17.34
C TRP A 179 10.82 -0.16 -17.31
N ASP A 180 11.29 -0.76 -16.20
CA ASP A 180 11.57 -2.21 -16.09
C ASP A 180 12.65 -2.68 -17.10
N ILE A 181 13.59 -1.80 -17.42
CA ILE A 181 14.71 -2.08 -18.35
C ILE A 181 15.92 -2.50 -17.54
N HIS A 182 16.39 -3.75 -17.75
CA HIS A 182 17.51 -4.32 -17.00
C HIS A 182 18.85 -4.34 -17.75
N PHE A 183 18.95 -3.77 -18.96
CA PHE A 183 20.15 -3.80 -19.78
C PHE A 183 20.65 -2.42 -20.20
N ASP A 184 21.96 -2.31 -20.38
CA ASP A 184 22.75 -1.09 -20.58
C ASP A 184 22.51 -0.33 -21.92
N SER A 185 21.71 -0.87 -22.85
CA SER A 185 21.65 -0.38 -24.23
C SER A 185 20.76 0.84 -24.46
N ASP A 186 19.82 1.18 -23.54
CA ASP A 186 18.85 2.25 -23.77
C ASP A 186 18.82 3.35 -22.69
N THR A 187 19.97 3.74 -22.16
CA THR A 187 20.08 4.83 -21.18
C THR A 187 19.62 6.19 -21.73
N ASN A 188 19.49 6.33 -23.05
CA ASN A 188 19.00 7.55 -23.69
C ASN A 188 17.53 7.86 -23.32
N VAL A 189 16.73 6.84 -22.98
CA VAL A 189 15.34 7.04 -22.53
C VAL A 189 15.28 7.87 -21.24
N VAL A 190 16.22 7.65 -20.32
CA VAL A 190 16.29 8.40 -19.06
C VAL A 190 16.63 9.87 -19.30
N GLU A 191 17.61 10.13 -20.17
CA GLU A 191 18.04 11.50 -20.50
C GLU A 191 16.92 12.30 -21.16
N VAL A 192 16.20 11.68 -22.10
CA VAL A 192 15.04 12.29 -22.75
C VAL A 192 13.92 12.57 -21.74
N ALA A 193 13.65 11.62 -20.84
CA ALA A 193 12.63 11.78 -19.82
C ALA A 193 12.98 12.88 -18.80
N ILE A 194 14.22 12.92 -18.33
CA ILE A 194 14.72 13.99 -17.44
C ILE A 194 14.61 15.37 -18.13
N ARG A 195 15.00 15.47 -19.41
CA ARG A 195 14.85 16.73 -20.15
C ARG A 195 13.41 17.19 -20.23
N ARG A 196 12.48 16.27 -20.58
CA ARG A 196 11.04 16.58 -20.64
C ARG A 196 10.47 16.96 -19.27
N LEU A 197 10.92 16.26 -18.22
CA LEU A 197 10.49 16.55 -16.86
C LEU A 197 11.00 17.93 -16.41
N ARG A 198 12.27 18.27 -16.66
CA ARG A 198 12.83 19.60 -16.37
C ARG A 198 12.07 20.72 -17.07
N ALA A 199 11.68 20.53 -18.33
CA ALA A 199 10.88 21.52 -19.06
C ALA A 199 9.55 21.85 -18.38
N LYS A 200 9.01 20.94 -17.56
CA LYS A 200 7.75 21.11 -16.85
C LYS A 200 7.92 21.57 -15.40
N ILE A 201 8.94 21.05 -14.72
CA ILE A 201 9.08 21.29 -13.28
C ILE A 201 10.24 22.23 -12.93
N ASP A 202 11.21 22.43 -13.81
CA ASP A 202 12.37 23.28 -13.54
C ASP A 202 12.35 24.57 -14.37
N ASP A 203 12.16 24.46 -15.70
CA ASP A 203 12.30 25.61 -16.58
C ASP A 203 11.35 26.77 -16.25
N PRO A 204 10.07 26.55 -15.84
CA PRO A 204 9.16 27.61 -15.47
C PRO A 204 9.46 28.29 -14.11
N PHE A 205 10.40 27.75 -13.33
CA PHE A 205 10.70 28.19 -11.97
C PHE A 205 12.15 28.62 -11.81
N ASP A 206 12.42 29.56 -10.92
CA ASP A 206 13.79 30.08 -10.68
C ASP A 206 14.66 28.99 -10.03
N ASP A 207 14.16 28.34 -8.97
CA ASP A 207 14.85 27.27 -8.28
C ASP A 207 14.80 25.98 -9.10
N LYS A 208 15.96 25.45 -9.51
CA LYS A 208 16.05 24.16 -10.20
C LYS A 208 16.20 23.06 -9.17
N LEU A 209 15.43 21.98 -9.32
CA LEU A 209 15.43 20.86 -8.37
C LEU A 209 16.11 19.60 -8.90
N ILE A 210 16.06 19.33 -10.21
CA ILE A 210 16.72 18.17 -10.77
C ILE A 210 18.15 18.53 -11.21
N HIS A 211 19.15 17.95 -10.56
CA HIS A 211 20.56 18.18 -10.88
C HIS A 211 21.18 16.95 -11.51
N THR A 212 22.14 17.21 -12.44
CA THR A 212 22.95 16.15 -13.07
C THR A 212 24.25 16.01 -12.31
N MET A 213 24.51 14.81 -11.82
CA MET A 213 25.80 14.41 -11.26
C MET A 213 26.61 13.74 -12.38
N ARG A 214 27.58 14.49 -12.97
CA ARG A 214 28.36 14.04 -14.14
C ARG A 214 29.00 12.69 -13.88
N GLY A 215 28.82 11.75 -14.81
CA GLY A 215 29.33 10.38 -14.70
C GLY A 215 28.58 9.45 -13.74
N VAL A 216 27.64 9.96 -12.92
CA VAL A 216 26.92 9.18 -11.90
C VAL A 216 25.44 9.04 -12.23
N GLY A 217 24.70 10.17 -12.33
CA GLY A 217 23.25 10.11 -12.52
C GLY A 217 22.55 11.42 -12.24
N TYR A 218 21.41 11.35 -11.57
CA TYR A 218 20.56 12.50 -11.26
C TYR A 218 20.16 12.51 -9.79
N VAL A 219 19.97 13.71 -9.24
CA VAL A 219 19.49 13.93 -7.89
C VAL A 219 18.42 15.03 -7.91
N LEU A 220 17.38 14.88 -7.06
CA LEU A 220 16.40 15.93 -6.82
C LEU A 220 16.67 16.51 -5.43
N GLU A 221 17.06 17.78 -5.41
CA GLU A 221 17.35 18.53 -4.17
C GLU A 221 17.22 20.03 -4.42
N ARG A 222 16.92 20.77 -3.37
CA ARG A 222 17.06 22.23 -3.41
C ARG A 222 18.52 22.61 -3.11
N ARG A 223 19.14 23.33 -3.99
CA ARG A 223 20.45 23.95 -3.75
C ARG A 223 20.24 25.42 -3.42
N THR A 224 20.51 25.81 -2.20
CA THR A 224 20.70 27.22 -1.83
C THR A 224 22.02 27.64 -2.45
N GLU A 225 22.01 28.58 -3.37
CA GLU A 225 23.25 29.24 -3.76
C GLU A 225 23.88 29.91 -2.52
N PRO A 226 25.20 29.80 -2.34
CA PRO A 226 25.89 30.40 -1.20
C PRO A 226 25.88 31.94 -1.26
#